data_6034a668f05f44e53eba51e920dfcb01
#
_entry.id   6034a668f05f44e53eba51e920dfcb01
#
_cell.length_a   1.000
_cell.length_b   1.000
_cell.length_c   1.000
_cell.angle_alpha   90.00
_cell.angle_beta   90.00
_cell.angle_gamma   90.00
#
_symmetry.space_group_name_H-M   'P 1'
#
loop_
_entity.id
_entity.type
_entity.pdbx_description
1 polymer ?
#
loop_
_entity_poly.entity_id
_entity_poly.type
_entity_poly.pdbx_seq_one_letter_code
_entity_poly.pdbx_strand_id
1 'polypeptide(L)'
;IAKSFIKYQGFEIYRNRFTNIVLSNLVTGCTSLFNEELALKALPIPDKAIMHDWWLALTATAFGRLIFIDEPLVSYRQHGSNTIGAKEFLKSNERSGRLWEKLLASKRIEHLTEVSEQALEFRERFGNSLSTKQHFSLWISSMMRRGGGIWQRVLYKLARLL
;
A
#
# COMPACT_ATOMS: atom_id res chain seq x y z
N ILE A 1 17.91 1.65 18.25
CA ILE A 1 17.81 0.97 16.94
C ILE A 1 16.64 0.00 17.00
N ALA A 2 15.65 0.15 16.11
CA ALA A 2 14.54 -0.79 16.01
C ALA A 2 15.01 -2.11 15.38
N LYS A 3 14.61 -3.23 15.96
CA LYS A 3 15.04 -4.57 15.49
C LYS A 3 14.37 -5.00 14.17
N SER A 4 13.23 -4.42 13.81
CA SER A 4 12.51 -4.73 12.59
C SER A 4 11.74 -3.51 12.10
N PHE A 5 11.96 -3.12 10.84
CA PHE A 5 11.29 -2.01 10.20
C PHE A 5 9.77 -2.23 10.08
N ILE A 6 9.36 -3.43 9.73
CA ILE A 6 7.94 -3.81 9.63
C ILE A 6 7.23 -3.67 10.97
N LYS A 7 7.84 -4.19 12.05
CA LYS A 7 7.29 -4.08 13.41
C LYS A 7 7.28 -2.64 13.92
N TYR A 8 8.32 -1.87 13.58
CA TYR A 8 8.42 -0.45 13.91
C TYR A 8 7.29 0.38 13.28
N GLN A 9 6.92 0.07 12.04
CA GLN A 9 5.81 0.70 11.33
C GLN A 9 4.43 0.11 11.69
N GLY A 10 4.36 -0.91 12.54
CA GLY A 10 3.11 -1.56 12.94
C GLY A 10 2.45 -2.37 11.83
N PHE A 11 3.22 -2.79 10.83
CA PHE A 11 2.70 -3.65 9.77
C PHE A 11 2.59 -5.11 10.24
N GLU A 12 1.57 -5.78 9.74
CA GLU A 12 1.28 -7.18 10.02
C GLU A 12 1.64 -8.02 8.78
N ILE A 13 2.62 -8.91 8.92
CA ILE A 13 3.22 -9.69 7.82
C ILE A 13 2.17 -10.52 7.05
N TYR A 14 1.13 -11.01 7.74
CA TYR A 14 0.06 -11.78 7.10
C TYR A 14 -0.82 -10.95 6.15
N ARG A 15 -0.63 -9.64 6.10
CA ARG A 15 -1.31 -8.74 5.17
C ARG A 15 -0.62 -8.60 3.81
N ASN A 16 0.25 -9.52 3.46
CA ASN A 16 0.94 -9.56 2.16
C ASN A 16 0.05 -10.07 1.00
N ARG A 17 -1.27 -9.97 1.14
CA ARG A 17 -2.25 -10.34 0.11
C ARG A 17 -2.55 -9.17 -0.80
N PHE A 18 -2.90 -9.46 -2.06
CA PHE A 18 -3.24 -8.45 -3.06
C PHE A 18 -4.23 -7.40 -2.53
N THR A 19 -5.31 -7.83 -1.90
CA THR A 19 -6.36 -6.94 -1.37
C THR A 19 -5.82 -5.91 -0.36
N ASN A 20 -4.82 -6.28 0.44
CA ASN A 20 -4.18 -5.36 1.38
C ASN A 20 -3.15 -4.47 0.70
N ILE A 21 -2.37 -5.03 -0.24
CA ILE A 21 -1.35 -4.29 -0.98
C ILE A 21 -1.98 -3.23 -1.89
N VAL A 22 -3.18 -3.43 -2.40
CA VAL A 22 -3.94 -2.36 -3.12
C VAL A 22 -4.09 -1.10 -2.27
N LEU A 23 -4.25 -1.24 -0.95
CA LEU A 23 -4.53 -0.13 -0.04
C LEU A 23 -3.31 0.43 0.69
N SER A 24 -2.24 -0.35 0.80
CA SER A 24 -1.09 0.01 1.63
C SER A 24 0.17 -0.72 1.18
N ASN A 25 1.24 0.03 1.00
CA ASN A 25 2.54 -0.56 0.71
C ASN A 25 3.17 -1.17 1.97
N LEU A 26 3.60 -2.41 1.88
CA LEU A 26 4.36 -3.12 2.93
C LEU A 26 5.83 -3.35 2.53
N VAL A 27 6.19 -2.97 1.31
CA VAL A 27 7.52 -3.23 0.74
C VAL A 27 8.36 -1.97 0.74
N THR A 28 9.63 -2.12 1.00
CA THR A 28 10.62 -1.04 0.85
C THR A 28 11.59 -1.42 -0.26
N GLY A 29 11.70 -0.60 -1.27
CA GLY A 29 12.44 -0.92 -2.50
C GLY A 29 13.89 -1.37 -2.26
N CYS A 30 14.62 -0.72 -1.36
CA CYS A 30 16.01 -1.07 -1.04
C CYS A 30 16.16 -2.38 -0.25
N THR A 31 15.07 -3.01 0.18
CA THR A 31 15.08 -4.30 0.91
C THR A 31 14.35 -5.41 0.14
N SER A 32 14.05 -5.19 -1.13
CA SER A 32 13.31 -6.13 -1.96
C SER A 32 14.20 -6.75 -3.04
N LEU A 33 13.96 -8.03 -3.29
CA LEU A 33 14.54 -8.79 -4.39
C LEU A 33 13.42 -9.41 -5.21
N PHE A 34 13.51 -9.37 -6.52
CA PHE A 34 12.53 -9.91 -7.43
C PHE A 34 13.17 -10.57 -8.64
N ASN A 35 12.48 -11.52 -9.23
CA ASN A 35 12.95 -12.24 -10.42
C ASN A 35 12.67 -11.47 -11.71
N GLU A 36 13.31 -11.90 -12.80
CA GLU A 36 13.16 -11.30 -14.13
C GLU A 36 11.71 -11.34 -14.62
N GLU A 37 11.00 -12.43 -14.38
CA GLU A 37 9.60 -12.58 -14.81
C GLU A 37 8.70 -11.49 -14.22
N LEU A 38 8.87 -11.17 -12.93
CA LEU A 38 8.16 -10.07 -12.29
C LEU A 38 8.57 -8.73 -12.91
N ALA A 39 9.87 -8.52 -13.16
CA ALA A 39 10.35 -7.29 -13.77
C ALA A 39 9.73 -7.07 -15.15
N LEU A 40 9.77 -8.08 -16.03
CA LEU A 40 9.20 -8.01 -17.38
C LEU A 40 7.68 -7.73 -17.34
N LYS A 41 6.96 -8.31 -16.39
CA LYS A 41 5.51 -8.09 -16.22
C LYS A 41 5.20 -6.68 -15.69
N ALA A 42 5.96 -6.19 -14.73
CA ALA A 42 5.70 -4.91 -14.06
C ALA A 42 6.16 -3.69 -14.87
N LEU A 43 7.18 -3.84 -15.73
CA LEU A 43 7.75 -2.74 -16.51
C LEU A 43 6.93 -2.44 -17.79
N PRO A 44 6.95 -1.19 -18.26
CA PRO A 44 7.43 -0.01 -17.53
C PRO A 44 6.57 0.32 -16.33
N ILE A 45 7.17 0.90 -15.28
CA ILE A 45 6.40 1.43 -14.15
C ILE A 45 5.58 2.62 -14.66
N PRO A 46 4.26 2.65 -14.48
CA PRO A 46 3.44 3.76 -14.98
C PRO A 46 3.58 5.00 -14.10
N ASP A 47 3.33 6.19 -14.68
CA ASP A 47 3.36 7.47 -13.97
C ASP A 47 2.34 7.56 -12.82
N LYS A 48 1.27 6.76 -12.88
CA LYS A 48 0.24 6.66 -11.84
C LYS A 48 0.65 5.75 -10.67
N ALA A 49 1.76 5.04 -10.76
CA ALA A 49 2.28 4.29 -9.64
C ALA A 49 2.79 5.25 -8.56
N ILE A 50 2.26 5.10 -7.35
CA ILE A 50 2.65 5.95 -6.20
C ILE A 50 4.14 5.76 -5.89
N MET A 51 4.60 4.50 -5.93
CA MET A 51 6.00 4.11 -5.75
C MET A 51 6.30 2.85 -6.56
N HIS A 52 7.53 2.75 -7.08
CA HIS A 52 7.96 1.59 -7.86
C HIS A 52 7.89 0.28 -7.08
N ASP A 53 8.27 0.30 -5.81
CA ASP A 53 8.23 -0.89 -4.93
C ASP A 53 6.79 -1.33 -4.62
N TRP A 54 5.88 -0.39 -4.49
CA TRP A 54 4.46 -0.69 -4.33
C TRP A 54 3.84 -1.31 -5.59
N TRP A 55 4.17 -0.78 -6.76
CA TRP A 55 3.74 -1.35 -8.04
C TRP A 55 4.26 -2.77 -8.25
N LEU A 56 5.54 -3.01 -7.94
CA LEU A 56 6.13 -4.34 -7.95
C LEU A 56 5.43 -5.30 -6.97
N ALA A 57 5.13 -4.85 -5.76
CA ALA A 57 4.41 -5.64 -4.77
C ALA A 57 2.98 -5.98 -5.22
N LEU A 58 2.26 -5.03 -5.84
CA LEU A 58 0.96 -5.28 -6.46
C LEU A 58 1.05 -6.36 -7.54
N THR A 59 2.03 -6.23 -8.44
CA THR A 59 2.24 -7.20 -9.52
C THR A 59 2.61 -8.57 -8.97
N ALA A 60 3.50 -8.63 -7.98
CA ALA A 60 3.89 -9.88 -7.32
C ALA A 60 2.72 -10.58 -6.64
N THR A 61 1.86 -9.83 -5.95
CA THR A 61 0.70 -10.42 -5.25
C THR A 61 -0.48 -10.74 -6.17
N ALA A 62 -0.53 -10.12 -7.36
CA ALA A 62 -1.54 -10.43 -8.36
C ALA A 62 -1.24 -11.72 -9.13
N PHE A 63 0.04 -11.97 -9.48
CA PHE A 63 0.43 -13.01 -10.43
C PHE A 63 1.40 -14.05 -9.85
N GLY A 64 1.87 -13.85 -8.64
CA GLY A 64 2.85 -14.73 -8.00
C GLY A 64 2.71 -14.70 -6.48
N ARG A 65 3.83 -14.49 -5.80
CA ARG A 65 3.90 -14.47 -4.33
C ARG A 65 4.82 -13.36 -3.84
N LEU A 66 4.42 -12.70 -2.76
CA LEU A 66 5.24 -11.81 -1.97
C LEU A 66 5.68 -12.57 -0.70
N ILE A 67 6.98 -12.82 -0.57
CA ILE A 67 7.56 -13.56 0.55
C ILE A 67 8.27 -12.58 1.47
N PHE A 68 7.99 -12.64 2.74
CA PHE A 68 8.67 -11.87 3.76
C PHE A 68 9.74 -12.73 4.45
N ILE A 69 10.97 -12.18 4.54
CA ILE A 69 12.08 -12.78 5.27
C ILE A 69 12.17 -12.06 6.62
N ASP A 70 11.86 -12.75 7.73
CA ASP A 70 11.88 -12.16 9.10
C ASP A 70 13.31 -12.17 9.69
N GLU A 71 14.28 -11.72 8.87
CA GLU A 71 15.67 -11.55 9.26
C GLU A 71 16.11 -10.10 8.97
N PRO A 72 16.81 -9.42 9.87
CA PRO A 72 17.29 -8.06 9.67
C PRO A 72 18.53 -8.03 8.77
N LEU A 73 18.35 -8.16 7.45
CA LEU A 73 19.42 -8.24 6.45
C LEU A 73 19.94 -6.86 6.02
N VAL A 74 19.20 -5.78 6.27
CA VAL A 74 19.53 -4.43 5.81
C VAL A 74 19.46 -3.44 6.96
N SER A 75 20.50 -2.62 7.11
CA SER A 75 20.50 -1.48 8.05
C SER A 75 19.92 -0.25 7.37
N TYR A 76 18.72 0.15 7.75
CA TYR A 76 18.03 1.31 7.19
C TYR A 76 18.34 2.58 7.98
N ARG A 77 19.19 3.46 7.41
CA ARG A 77 19.55 4.75 8.04
C ARG A 77 18.45 5.79 7.81
N GLN A 78 18.00 6.40 8.88
CA GLN A 78 17.04 7.51 8.85
C GLN A 78 17.79 8.85 8.95
N HIS A 79 17.41 9.82 8.14
CA HIS A 79 17.85 11.21 8.22
C HIS A 79 16.72 12.15 7.76
N GLY A 80 16.81 13.44 8.10
CA GLY A 80 15.73 14.40 7.86
C GLY A 80 15.37 14.64 6.39
N SER A 81 16.24 14.25 5.45
CA SER A 81 16.04 14.38 4.01
C SER A 81 15.63 13.09 3.31
N ASN A 82 15.21 12.05 4.05
CA ASN A 82 14.64 10.87 3.42
C ASN A 82 13.32 11.25 2.73
N THR A 83 13.14 10.85 1.47
CA THR A 83 11.91 11.11 0.68
C THR A 83 10.68 10.55 1.40
N ILE A 84 10.77 9.31 1.88
CA ILE A 84 9.77 8.69 2.76
C ILE A 84 10.52 8.02 3.90
N GLY A 85 10.57 8.68 5.06
CA GLY A 85 11.15 8.08 6.27
C GLY A 85 10.21 7.07 6.92
N ALA A 86 10.76 6.09 7.64
CA ALA A 86 9.95 5.26 8.52
C ALA A 86 9.29 6.12 9.60
N LYS A 87 7.99 6.03 9.73
CA LYS A 87 7.24 6.67 10.83
C LYS A 87 7.00 5.62 11.89
N GLU A 88 7.37 5.95 13.13
CA GLU A 88 7.02 5.08 14.25
C GLU A 88 5.51 4.92 14.34
N PHE A 89 5.06 3.68 14.47
CA PHE A 89 3.69 3.39 14.81
C PHE A 89 3.48 3.74 16.28
N LEU A 90 3.21 5.02 16.53
CA LEU A 90 2.72 5.44 17.82
C LEU A 90 1.38 4.74 18.04
N LYS A 91 1.34 3.79 18.96
CA LYS A 91 0.09 3.34 19.56
C LYS A 91 -0.55 4.60 20.15
N SER A 92 -1.43 5.23 19.39
CA SER A 92 -2.20 6.37 19.88
C SER A 92 -3.18 5.85 20.93
N ASN A 93 -2.65 5.61 22.13
CA ASN A 93 -3.44 5.45 23.34
C ASN A 93 -4.03 6.78 23.82
N GLU A 94 -3.80 7.84 23.06
CA GLU A 94 -4.46 9.11 23.29
C GLU A 94 -5.89 9.05 22.77
N ARG A 95 -6.74 8.50 23.61
CA ARG A 95 -8.18 8.74 23.68
C ARG A 95 -8.43 10.20 24.06
N SER A 96 -7.89 11.16 23.35
CA SER A 96 -8.16 12.55 23.64
C SER A 96 -8.38 13.33 22.36
N GLY A 97 -9.56 13.90 22.28
CA GLY A 97 -9.86 15.11 21.54
C GLY A 97 -9.98 14.99 20.02
N ARG A 98 -11.17 15.27 19.51
CA ARG A 98 -11.48 15.65 18.13
C ARG A 98 -11.42 14.54 17.10
N LEU A 99 -12.38 13.62 17.24
CA LEU A 99 -12.76 12.66 16.20
C LEU A 99 -12.92 13.34 14.81
N TRP A 100 -13.40 14.57 14.79
CA TRP A 100 -13.66 15.37 13.59
C TRP A 100 -12.39 15.89 12.90
N GLU A 101 -11.35 16.25 13.62
CA GLU A 101 -10.07 16.67 12.99
C GLU A 101 -9.36 15.50 12.31
N LYS A 102 -9.39 14.31 12.94
CA LYS A 102 -8.93 13.07 12.30
C LYS A 102 -9.82 12.69 11.11
N LEU A 103 -11.07 13.15 11.10
CA LEU A 103 -12.01 12.91 10.00
C LEU A 103 -11.72 13.79 8.76
N LEU A 104 -11.17 14.95 8.93
CA LEU A 104 -10.96 15.95 7.87
C LEU A 104 -9.49 16.13 7.46
N ALA A 105 -8.58 15.27 7.91
CA ALA A 105 -7.16 15.39 7.57
C ALA A 105 -6.95 15.29 6.05
N SER A 106 -6.70 16.43 5.41
CA SER A 106 -6.48 16.63 3.97
C SER A 106 -5.49 15.62 3.36
N LYS A 107 -4.33 15.42 4.02
CA LYS A 107 -3.30 14.47 3.57
C LYS A 107 -3.76 13.02 3.40
N ARG A 108 -4.79 12.58 4.15
CA ARG A 108 -5.35 11.24 4.01
C ARG A 108 -6.24 11.12 2.78
N ILE A 109 -6.90 12.21 2.41
CA ILE A 109 -7.76 12.27 1.22
C ILE A 109 -6.89 12.22 -0.05
N GLU A 110 -5.80 12.98 -0.09
CA GLU A 110 -4.83 12.96 -1.19
C GLU A 110 -4.28 11.54 -1.39
N HIS A 111 -3.81 10.91 -0.34
CA HIS A 111 -3.29 9.54 -0.41
C HIS A 111 -4.32 8.52 -0.92
N LEU A 112 -5.59 8.62 -0.50
CA LEU A 112 -6.65 7.73 -1.01
C LEU A 112 -6.98 8.00 -2.49
N THR A 113 -6.79 9.22 -2.96
CA THR A 113 -6.92 9.56 -4.36
C THR A 113 -5.80 8.91 -5.19
N GLU A 114 -4.55 9.01 -4.74
CA GLU A 114 -3.40 8.35 -5.39
C GLU A 114 -3.59 6.82 -5.43
N VAL A 115 -4.02 6.20 -4.31
CA VAL A 115 -4.34 4.76 -4.26
C VAL A 115 -5.41 4.39 -5.29
N SER A 116 -6.43 5.22 -5.43
CA SER A 116 -7.50 4.99 -6.40
C SER A 116 -7.03 5.12 -7.84
N GLU A 117 -6.15 6.07 -8.15
CA GLU A 117 -5.56 6.24 -9.47
C GLU A 117 -4.63 5.07 -9.83
N GLN A 118 -3.78 4.64 -8.90
CA GLN A 118 -2.95 3.45 -9.08
C GLN A 118 -3.80 2.17 -9.27
N ALA A 119 -4.91 2.02 -8.55
CA ALA A 119 -5.81 0.88 -8.71
C ALA A 119 -6.50 0.85 -10.08
N LEU A 120 -6.87 2.02 -10.63
CA LEU A 120 -7.41 2.14 -11.98
C LEU A 120 -6.37 1.75 -13.02
N GLU A 121 -5.17 2.30 -12.93
CA GLU A 121 -4.05 2.00 -13.81
C GLU A 121 -3.73 0.51 -13.82
N PHE A 122 -3.68 -0.12 -12.64
CA PHE A 122 -3.44 -1.54 -12.52
C PHE A 122 -4.55 -2.38 -13.18
N ARG A 123 -5.79 -1.96 -13.03
CA ARG A 123 -6.95 -2.61 -13.66
C ARG A 123 -6.94 -2.45 -15.17
N GLU A 124 -6.58 -1.29 -15.69
CA GLU A 124 -6.48 -1.04 -17.13
C GLU A 124 -5.41 -1.92 -17.77
N ARG A 125 -4.25 -2.02 -17.11
CA ARG A 125 -3.13 -2.79 -17.65
C ARG A 125 -3.33 -4.31 -17.56
N PHE A 126 -3.89 -4.81 -16.48
CA PHE A 126 -3.91 -6.23 -16.16
C PHE A 126 -5.32 -6.86 -16.07
N GLY A 127 -6.39 -6.08 -16.30
CA GLY A 127 -7.76 -6.50 -16.05
C GLY A 127 -8.10 -7.88 -16.60
N ASN A 128 -7.74 -8.17 -17.85
CA ASN A 128 -8.04 -9.46 -18.49
C ASN A 128 -7.39 -10.68 -17.84
N SER A 129 -6.38 -10.46 -16.96
CA SER A 129 -5.61 -11.53 -16.31
C SER A 129 -5.88 -11.64 -14.80
N LEU A 130 -6.80 -10.83 -14.26
CA LEU A 130 -7.10 -10.77 -12.84
C LEU A 130 -8.25 -11.70 -12.46
N SER A 131 -8.22 -12.24 -11.24
CA SER A 131 -9.34 -12.96 -10.66
C SER A 131 -10.50 -12.03 -10.29
N THR A 132 -11.71 -12.56 -10.15
CA THR A 132 -12.89 -11.81 -9.72
C THR A 132 -12.66 -11.06 -8.41
N LYS A 133 -11.96 -11.69 -7.44
CA LYS A 133 -11.64 -11.08 -6.16
C LYS A 133 -10.70 -9.88 -6.31
N GLN A 134 -9.68 -10.00 -7.17
CA GLN A 134 -8.76 -8.91 -7.47
C GLN A 134 -9.48 -7.75 -8.17
N HIS A 135 -10.32 -8.05 -9.15
CA HIS A 135 -11.17 -7.05 -9.80
C HIS A 135 -12.04 -6.28 -8.82
N PHE A 136 -12.68 -6.98 -7.92
CA PHE A 136 -13.56 -6.39 -6.92
C PHE A 136 -12.79 -5.48 -5.95
N SER A 137 -11.61 -5.92 -5.52
CA SER A 137 -10.72 -5.10 -4.69
C SER A 137 -10.29 -3.80 -5.36
N LEU A 138 -9.86 -3.87 -6.63
CA LEU A 138 -9.49 -2.69 -7.42
C LEU A 138 -10.69 -1.78 -7.68
N TRP A 139 -11.86 -2.35 -7.96
CA TRP A 139 -13.09 -1.60 -8.18
C TRP A 139 -13.48 -0.78 -6.95
N ILE A 140 -13.53 -1.41 -5.75
CA ILE A 140 -13.80 -0.68 -4.50
C ILE A 140 -12.76 0.41 -4.28
N SER A 141 -11.47 0.12 -4.48
CA SER A 141 -10.40 1.09 -4.28
C SER A 141 -10.52 2.26 -5.24
N SER A 142 -10.90 2.01 -6.50
CA SER A 142 -11.11 3.06 -7.50
C SER A 142 -12.27 4.00 -7.20
N MET A 143 -13.27 3.53 -6.45
CA MET A 143 -14.40 4.38 -6.03
C MET A 143 -14.00 5.43 -4.99
N MET A 144 -12.87 5.27 -4.32
CA MET A 144 -12.37 6.25 -3.33
C MET A 144 -12.03 7.60 -3.96
N ARG A 145 -11.78 7.66 -5.28
CA ARG A 145 -11.51 8.90 -6.01
C ARG A 145 -12.69 9.89 -5.98
N ARG A 146 -13.92 9.39 -6.01
CA ARG A 146 -15.14 10.20 -6.19
C ARG A 146 -15.86 10.53 -4.89
N GLY A 147 -15.39 10.05 -3.74
CA GLY A 147 -16.10 10.16 -2.46
C GLY A 147 -15.62 11.33 -1.61
N GLY A 148 -16.55 11.97 -0.89
CA GLY A 148 -16.20 12.83 0.25
C GLY A 148 -15.58 11.99 1.39
N GLY A 149 -14.86 12.63 2.31
CA GLY A 149 -14.03 11.99 3.32
C GLY A 149 -14.69 10.87 4.14
N ILE A 150 -16.02 10.93 4.38
CA ILE A 150 -16.76 9.88 5.09
C ILE A 150 -16.91 8.65 4.19
N TRP A 151 -17.31 8.84 2.94
CA TRP A 151 -17.53 7.77 1.99
C TRP A 151 -16.24 7.01 1.66
N GLN A 152 -15.15 7.74 1.47
CA GLN A 152 -13.82 7.13 1.28
C GLN A 152 -13.43 6.21 2.44
N ARG A 153 -13.77 6.56 3.67
CA ARG A 153 -13.48 5.74 4.86
C ARG A 153 -14.33 4.48 4.93
N VAL A 154 -15.59 4.58 4.56
CA VAL A 154 -16.48 3.42 4.45
C VAL A 154 -15.90 2.45 3.42
N LEU A 155 -15.56 2.94 2.23
CA LEU A 155 -14.95 2.13 1.17
C LEU A 155 -13.60 1.53 1.61
N TYR A 156 -12.75 2.30 2.28
CA TYR A 156 -11.48 1.79 2.81
C TYR A 156 -11.68 0.66 3.83
N LYS A 157 -12.66 0.79 4.73
CA LYS A 157 -12.99 -0.28 5.69
C LYS A 157 -13.53 -1.52 4.96
N LEU A 158 -14.41 -1.35 3.99
CA LEU A 158 -14.93 -2.47 3.19
C LEU A 158 -13.81 -3.18 2.41
N ALA A 159 -12.92 -2.42 1.78
CA ALA A 159 -11.80 -2.97 1.04
C ALA A 159 -10.83 -3.78 1.93
N ARG A 160 -10.74 -3.45 3.22
CA ARG A 160 -9.91 -4.20 4.20
C ARG A 160 -10.54 -5.49 4.71
N LEU A 161 -11.82 -5.70 4.48
CA LEU A 161 -12.53 -6.92 4.88
C LEU A 161 -12.44 -8.04 3.82
N LEU A 162 -11.96 -7.72 2.62
CA LEU A 162 -11.72 -8.66 1.50
C LEU A 162 -10.40 -9.41 1.67
#